data_93fe37ee415ee5a19877d149a69b25a2
#
_entry.id   93fe37ee415ee5a19877d149a69b25a2
#
_cell.length_a   1.000
_cell.length_b   1.000
_cell.length_c   1.000
_cell.angle_alpha   90.00
_cell.angle_beta   90.00
_cell.angle_gamma   90.00
#
_symmetry.space_group_name_H-M   'P 1'
#
loop_
_entity.id
_entity.type
_entity.pdbx_description
1 polymer ?
#
loop_
_entity_poly.entity_id
_entity_poly.type
_entity_poly.pdbx_seq_one_letter_code
_entity_poly.pdbx_strand_id
1 'polypeptide(L)'
;MAQSKGKNVSGYTEDWLPVRGIQNNMIITRDNYKVTGVKITPRNIFILDNQTQENILLALRNFYNTIDYEFWLVVADRPVDISVYMSQMQLLLNDTHSPAVRKLIMQDIDKGEKFIRNNVVDTEYYFMFKGKDPELLMKRVRQMINGLATCGLNASLISNSDLKTVLENFLNGGNTTQFGTVMPVWVQV
;
A
#
# COMPACT_ATOMS: atom_id res chain seq x y z
N MET A 1 -12.75 -49.05 -9.79
CA MET A 1 -13.64 -47.87 -9.68
C MET A 1 -13.05 -46.93 -8.62
N ALA A 2 -12.37 -45.87 -9.06
CA ALA A 2 -11.77 -44.89 -8.17
C ALA A 2 -12.88 -43.86 -7.78
N GLN A 3 -13.27 -43.85 -6.51
CA GLN A 3 -14.15 -42.79 -6.01
C GLN A 3 -13.46 -41.46 -6.05
N SER A 4 -13.95 -40.56 -6.89
CA SER A 4 -13.66 -39.15 -6.88
C SER A 4 -14.07 -38.58 -5.51
N LYS A 5 -13.10 -38.28 -4.66
CA LYS A 5 -13.34 -37.44 -3.47
C LYS A 5 -13.83 -36.08 -3.95
N GLY A 6 -15.13 -35.85 -3.84
CA GLY A 6 -15.72 -34.53 -4.03
C GLY A 6 -14.97 -33.53 -3.14
N LYS A 7 -14.36 -32.51 -3.73
CA LYS A 7 -13.90 -31.34 -2.99
C LYS A 7 -15.14 -30.74 -2.31
N ASN A 8 -15.19 -30.77 -0.99
CA ASN A 8 -16.14 -29.96 -0.25
C ASN A 8 -15.91 -28.51 -0.66
N VAL A 9 -16.79 -28.00 -1.50
CA VAL A 9 -16.84 -26.57 -1.83
C VAL A 9 -17.40 -25.91 -0.58
N SER A 10 -16.55 -25.22 0.17
CA SER A 10 -16.97 -24.42 1.30
C SER A 10 -17.94 -23.33 0.81
N GLY A 11 -19.01 -23.11 1.58
CA GLY A 11 -19.99 -22.04 1.31
C GLY A 11 -19.51 -20.65 1.71
N TYR A 12 -18.28 -20.51 2.20
CA TYR A 12 -17.74 -19.23 2.67
C TYR A 12 -16.82 -18.60 1.64
N THR A 13 -17.00 -17.30 1.42
CA THR A 13 -16.16 -16.48 0.49
C THR A 13 -14.68 -16.51 0.89
N GLU A 14 -14.41 -16.67 2.19
CA GLU A 14 -13.05 -16.78 2.76
C GLU A 14 -12.27 -17.98 2.23
N ASP A 15 -12.96 -19.09 1.92
CA ASP A 15 -12.30 -20.28 1.38
C ASP A 15 -11.91 -20.14 -0.09
N TRP A 16 -12.48 -19.18 -0.79
CA TRP A 16 -12.11 -18.84 -2.16
C TRP A 16 -10.83 -18.00 -2.22
N LEU A 17 -10.56 -17.18 -1.19
CA LEU A 17 -9.41 -16.30 -1.15
C LEU A 17 -8.11 -17.13 -1.03
N PRO A 18 -7.14 -17.00 -1.98
CA PRO A 18 -5.90 -17.76 -1.95
C PRO A 18 -4.89 -17.27 -0.91
N VAL A 19 -5.25 -16.31 -0.05
CA VAL A 19 -4.42 -15.74 1.01
C VAL A 19 -4.63 -16.51 2.31
N ARG A 20 -3.52 -16.87 2.97
CA ARG A 20 -3.52 -17.53 4.29
C ARG A 20 -3.29 -16.54 5.43
N GLY A 21 -2.48 -15.50 5.18
CA GLY A 21 -2.18 -14.47 6.16
C GLY A 21 -1.08 -13.52 5.69
N ILE A 22 -0.79 -12.51 6.53
CA ILE A 22 0.31 -11.57 6.35
C ILE A 22 1.23 -11.70 7.56
N GLN A 23 2.51 -12.06 7.35
CA GLN A 23 3.51 -12.16 8.40
C GLN A 23 4.88 -11.76 7.86
N ASN A 24 5.69 -11.12 8.68
CA ASN A 24 7.08 -10.75 8.36
C ASN A 24 7.20 -9.97 7.03
N ASN A 25 6.27 -9.03 6.78
CA ASN A 25 6.20 -8.24 5.54
C ASN A 25 6.01 -9.09 4.28
N MET A 26 5.31 -10.20 4.41
CA MET A 26 4.97 -11.11 3.31
C MET A 26 3.52 -11.56 3.40
N ILE A 27 2.82 -11.59 2.27
CA ILE A 27 1.55 -12.30 2.13
C ILE A 27 1.88 -13.77 1.92
N ILE A 28 1.29 -14.63 2.74
CA ILE A 28 1.43 -16.08 2.63
C ILE A 28 0.19 -16.63 1.92
N THR A 29 0.40 -17.32 0.81
CA THR A 29 -0.67 -17.93 0.02
C THR A 29 -0.95 -19.37 0.48
N ARG A 30 -2.12 -19.92 0.10
CA ARG A 30 -2.50 -21.31 0.47
C ARG A 30 -1.60 -22.38 -0.16
N ASP A 31 -0.99 -22.08 -1.30
CA ASP A 31 -0.01 -22.92 -1.99
C ASP A 31 1.44 -22.72 -1.52
N ASN A 32 1.60 -22.08 -0.34
CA ASN A 32 2.88 -21.79 0.31
C ASN A 32 3.82 -20.85 -0.48
N TYR A 33 3.30 -20.11 -1.44
CA TYR A 33 4.07 -18.96 -1.97
C TYR A 33 4.02 -17.81 -0.98
N LYS A 34 5.03 -16.96 -1.05
CA LYS A 34 5.12 -15.72 -0.31
C LYS A 34 5.20 -14.58 -1.31
N VAL A 35 4.42 -13.53 -1.08
CA VAL A 35 4.41 -12.32 -1.89
C VAL A 35 4.91 -11.19 -1.03
N THR A 36 5.91 -10.48 -1.49
CA THR A 36 6.49 -9.30 -0.85
C THR A 36 6.93 -8.30 -1.91
N GLY A 37 7.53 -7.20 -1.51
CA GLY A 37 8.00 -6.21 -2.46
C GLY A 37 8.62 -5.00 -1.79
N VAL A 38 8.66 -3.92 -2.56
CA VAL A 38 9.14 -2.62 -2.12
C VAL A 38 8.10 -1.56 -2.40
N LYS A 39 7.98 -0.62 -1.48
CA LYS A 39 7.20 0.61 -1.63
C LYS A 39 8.12 1.67 -2.22
N ILE A 40 7.67 2.36 -3.27
CA ILE A 40 8.42 3.40 -3.96
C ILE A 40 7.88 4.75 -3.52
N THR A 41 8.76 5.66 -3.13
CA THR A 41 8.39 7.05 -2.93
C THR A 41 8.33 7.75 -4.29
N PRO A 42 7.17 8.27 -4.70
CA PRO A 42 7.04 8.93 -6.00
C PRO A 42 7.91 10.19 -6.05
N ARG A 43 8.48 10.47 -7.23
CA ARG A 43 9.26 11.66 -7.50
C ARG A 43 8.71 12.36 -8.73
N ASN A 44 8.42 13.65 -8.61
CA ASN A 44 8.03 14.45 -9.76
C ASN A 44 9.29 14.77 -10.59
N ILE A 45 9.42 14.11 -11.74
CA ILE A 45 10.55 14.33 -12.65
C ILE A 45 10.36 15.57 -13.54
N PHE A 46 9.12 16.05 -13.72
CA PHE A 46 8.80 17.15 -14.63
C PHE A 46 9.28 18.53 -14.14
N ILE A 47 9.67 18.65 -12.88
CA ILE A 47 10.27 19.85 -12.30
C ILE A 47 11.79 19.89 -12.46
N LEU A 48 12.40 18.83 -12.98
CA LEU A 48 13.83 18.70 -13.19
C LEU A 48 14.20 19.20 -14.60
N ASP A 49 15.47 19.51 -14.82
CA ASP A 49 15.98 19.81 -16.15
C ASP A 49 15.96 18.58 -17.07
N ASN A 50 15.92 18.80 -18.38
CA ASN A 50 15.76 17.74 -19.37
C ASN A 50 16.88 16.68 -19.27
N GLN A 51 18.13 17.11 -19.03
CA GLN A 51 19.27 16.18 -18.95
C GLN A 51 19.12 15.25 -17.73
N THR A 52 18.70 15.79 -16.60
CA THR A 52 18.44 14.99 -15.39
C THR A 52 17.27 14.03 -15.59
N GLN A 53 16.19 14.47 -16.25
CA GLN A 53 15.06 13.58 -16.60
C GLN A 53 15.52 12.39 -17.46
N GLU A 54 16.27 12.67 -18.56
CA GLU A 54 16.79 11.63 -19.44
C GLU A 54 17.71 10.65 -18.71
N ASN A 55 18.58 11.15 -17.84
CA ASN A 55 19.48 10.31 -17.05
C ASN A 55 18.70 9.35 -16.12
N ILE A 56 17.66 9.85 -15.46
CA ILE A 56 16.78 9.01 -14.58
C ILE A 56 16.09 7.94 -15.41
N LEU A 57 15.52 8.30 -16.56
CA LEU A 57 14.81 7.35 -17.42
C LEU A 57 15.75 6.30 -17.99
N LEU A 58 16.96 6.70 -18.40
CA LEU A 58 17.97 5.76 -18.89
C LEU A 58 18.45 4.81 -17.78
N ALA A 59 18.69 5.35 -16.58
CA ALA A 59 19.07 4.54 -15.42
C ALA A 59 17.97 3.52 -15.06
N LEU A 60 16.71 3.96 -15.07
CA LEU A 60 15.55 3.10 -14.80
C LEU A 60 15.41 1.99 -15.86
N ARG A 61 15.56 2.33 -17.14
CA ARG A 61 15.56 1.36 -18.23
C ARG A 61 16.67 0.32 -18.07
N ASN A 62 17.88 0.76 -17.73
CA ASN A 62 19.01 -0.13 -17.50
C ASN A 62 18.75 -1.04 -16.30
N PHE A 63 18.19 -0.49 -15.22
CA PHE A 63 17.81 -1.27 -14.05
C PHE A 63 16.76 -2.33 -14.37
N TYR A 64 15.69 -2.01 -15.10
CA TYR A 64 14.67 -2.99 -15.51
C TYR A 64 15.28 -4.14 -16.30
N ASN A 65 16.28 -3.91 -17.15
CA ASN A 65 16.95 -4.94 -17.91
C ASN A 65 17.79 -5.90 -17.03
N THR A 66 18.05 -5.55 -15.76
CA THR A 66 18.76 -6.42 -14.81
C THR A 66 17.85 -7.37 -14.03
N ILE A 67 16.53 -7.16 -14.11
CA ILE A 67 15.55 -7.95 -13.38
C ILE A 67 15.27 -9.23 -14.19
N ASP A 68 15.58 -10.37 -13.62
CA ASP A 68 15.45 -11.71 -14.24
C ASP A 68 14.29 -12.54 -13.67
N TYR A 69 13.39 -11.90 -12.91
CA TYR A 69 12.24 -12.55 -12.29
C TYR A 69 10.94 -11.74 -12.53
N GLU A 70 9.82 -12.44 -12.46
CA GLU A 70 8.49 -11.83 -12.59
C GLU A 70 8.20 -10.88 -11.43
N PHE A 71 7.71 -9.70 -11.75
CA PHE A 71 7.25 -8.72 -10.78
C PHE A 71 5.97 -8.00 -11.27
N TRP A 72 5.27 -7.40 -10.34
CA TRP A 72 4.10 -6.58 -10.63
C TRP A 72 4.32 -5.16 -10.13
N LEU A 73 4.01 -4.18 -10.96
CA LEU A 73 3.84 -2.81 -10.53
C LEU A 73 2.39 -2.67 -10.04
N VAL A 74 2.24 -2.44 -8.74
CA VAL A 74 0.94 -2.26 -8.10
C VAL A 74 0.80 -0.78 -7.73
N VAL A 75 -0.29 -0.18 -8.17
CA VAL A 75 -0.68 1.18 -7.81
C VAL A 75 -1.93 1.05 -6.96
N ALA A 76 -1.88 1.55 -5.73
CA ALA A 76 -2.96 1.43 -4.76
C ALA A 76 -3.25 2.77 -4.10
N ASP A 77 -4.52 3.11 -4.00
CA ASP A 77 -4.97 4.30 -3.32
C ASP A 77 -5.12 4.02 -1.82
N ARG A 78 -4.51 4.87 -1.00
CA ARG A 78 -4.65 4.84 0.46
C ARG A 78 -5.54 6.00 0.88
N PRO A 79 -6.68 5.75 1.53
CA PRO A 79 -7.45 6.83 2.14
C PRO A 79 -6.59 7.61 3.14
N VAL A 80 -6.58 8.92 3.01
CA VAL A 80 -5.82 9.79 3.92
C VAL A 80 -6.61 9.95 5.21
N ASP A 81 -6.03 9.48 6.31
CA ASP A 81 -6.64 9.64 7.65
C ASP A 81 -6.18 10.96 8.27
N ILE A 82 -7.12 11.89 8.39
CA ILE A 82 -6.92 13.18 9.07
C ILE A 82 -7.64 13.25 10.42
N SER A 83 -8.08 12.12 10.98
CA SER A 83 -8.84 12.07 12.25
C SER A 83 -8.07 12.69 13.42
N VAL A 84 -6.76 12.44 13.50
CA VAL A 84 -5.87 13.02 14.51
C VAL A 84 -5.81 14.54 14.37
N TYR A 85 -5.63 15.05 13.14
CA TYR A 85 -5.63 16.49 12.85
C TYR A 85 -6.96 17.13 13.23
N MET A 86 -8.09 16.52 12.86
CA MET A 86 -9.43 17.02 13.19
C MET A 86 -9.65 17.08 14.70
N SER A 87 -9.22 16.06 15.44
CA SER A 87 -9.29 16.04 16.90
C SER A 87 -8.45 17.16 17.52
N GLN A 88 -7.26 17.42 17.03
CA GLN A 88 -6.40 18.51 17.48
C GLN A 88 -7.03 19.89 17.20
N MET A 89 -7.64 20.06 16.02
CA MET A 89 -8.35 21.31 15.69
C MET A 89 -9.56 21.55 16.60
N GLN A 90 -10.32 20.52 16.97
CA GLN A 90 -11.42 20.61 17.91
C GLN A 90 -10.95 20.98 19.32
N LEU A 91 -9.86 20.38 19.80
CA LEU A 91 -9.26 20.76 21.09
C LEU A 91 -8.80 22.21 21.08
N LEU A 92 -8.09 22.63 20.02
CA LEU A 92 -7.62 24.00 19.87
C LEU A 92 -8.79 25.01 19.82
N LEU A 93 -9.91 24.64 19.18
CA LEU A 93 -11.12 25.45 19.16
C LEU A 93 -11.70 25.66 20.56
N ASN A 94 -11.67 24.63 21.40
CA ASN A 94 -12.19 24.72 22.78
C ASN A 94 -11.31 25.61 23.67
N ASP A 95 -9.99 25.54 23.50
CA ASP A 95 -9.03 26.32 24.32
C ASP A 95 -8.87 27.76 23.83
N THR A 96 -9.29 28.08 22.61
CA THR A 96 -9.12 29.41 22.04
C THR A 96 -10.27 30.35 22.42
N HIS A 97 -9.94 31.52 23.01
CA HIS A 97 -10.91 32.53 23.46
C HIS A 97 -11.08 33.66 22.44
N SER A 98 -10.11 33.92 21.55
CA SER A 98 -10.16 34.97 20.55
C SER A 98 -11.19 34.70 19.46
N PRO A 99 -12.21 35.53 19.24
CA PRO A 99 -13.24 35.29 18.21
C PRO A 99 -12.66 35.21 16.80
N ALA A 100 -11.63 36.00 16.47
CA ALA A 100 -10.99 35.99 15.17
C ALA A 100 -10.27 34.68 14.92
N VAL A 101 -9.52 34.14 15.89
CA VAL A 101 -8.80 32.88 15.80
C VAL A 101 -9.77 31.70 15.73
N ARG A 102 -10.84 31.72 16.57
CA ARG A 102 -11.92 30.73 16.52
C ARG A 102 -12.51 30.58 15.11
N LYS A 103 -12.78 31.71 14.45
CA LYS A 103 -13.31 31.72 13.09
C LYS A 103 -12.38 31.02 12.10
N LEU A 104 -11.06 31.24 12.20
CA LEU A 104 -10.06 30.56 11.36
C LEU A 104 -10.03 29.05 11.61
N ILE A 105 -10.01 28.64 12.88
CA ILE A 105 -10.04 27.22 13.24
C ILE A 105 -11.31 26.53 12.71
N MET A 106 -12.47 27.17 12.84
CA MET A 106 -13.73 26.64 12.29
C MET A 106 -13.68 26.48 10.77
N GLN A 107 -13.06 27.42 10.05
CA GLN A 107 -12.86 27.30 8.61
C GLN A 107 -11.93 26.12 8.26
N ASP A 108 -10.92 25.87 9.04
CA ASP A 108 -10.01 24.74 8.81
C ASP A 108 -10.68 23.39 9.14
N ILE A 109 -11.52 23.34 10.17
CA ILE A 109 -12.38 22.18 10.45
C ILE A 109 -13.33 21.90 9.27
N ASP A 110 -14.02 22.92 8.74
CA ASP A 110 -14.92 22.78 7.58
C ASP A 110 -14.16 22.29 6.34
N LYS A 111 -12.94 22.77 6.10
CA LYS A 111 -12.07 22.22 5.03
C LYS A 111 -11.72 20.76 5.26
N GLY A 112 -11.37 20.40 6.50
CA GLY A 112 -11.08 19.01 6.87
C GLY A 112 -12.29 18.09 6.66
N GLU A 113 -13.49 18.52 7.03
CA GLU A 113 -14.71 17.75 6.77
C GLU A 113 -14.99 17.58 5.27
N LYS A 114 -14.75 18.62 4.45
CA LYS A 114 -14.85 18.52 3.00
C LYS A 114 -13.83 17.54 2.43
N PHE A 115 -12.62 17.53 2.98
CA PHE A 115 -11.56 16.60 2.60
C PHE A 115 -11.98 15.16 2.85
N ILE A 116 -12.55 14.85 4.03
CA ILE A 116 -13.07 13.51 4.36
C ILE A 116 -14.22 13.12 3.42
N ARG A 117 -15.18 14.04 3.20
CA ARG A 117 -16.34 13.77 2.31
C ARG A 117 -15.95 13.51 0.87
N ASN A 118 -14.86 14.08 0.40
CA ASN A 118 -14.38 13.91 -0.97
C ASN A 118 -13.53 12.65 -1.14
N ASN A 119 -13.39 11.80 -0.10
CA ASN A 119 -12.61 10.56 -0.14
C ASN A 119 -11.21 10.77 -0.76
N VAL A 120 -10.49 11.80 -0.28
CA VAL A 120 -9.16 12.09 -0.81
C VAL A 120 -8.24 10.91 -0.50
N VAL A 121 -7.57 10.44 -1.53
CA VAL A 121 -6.64 9.32 -1.46
C VAL A 121 -5.23 9.77 -1.79
N ASP A 122 -4.25 9.11 -1.20
CA ASP A 122 -2.84 9.19 -1.58
C ASP A 122 -2.50 7.94 -2.40
N THR A 123 -1.91 8.14 -3.56
CA THR A 123 -1.57 7.05 -4.47
C THR A 123 -0.19 6.51 -4.14
N GLU A 124 -0.13 5.24 -3.78
CA GLU A 124 1.09 4.54 -3.41
C GLU A 124 1.52 3.56 -4.50
N TYR A 125 2.83 3.40 -4.66
CA TYR A 125 3.44 2.60 -5.73
C TYR A 125 4.27 1.48 -5.12
N TYR A 126 4.06 0.25 -5.63
CA TYR A 126 4.74 -0.93 -5.13
C TYR A 126 5.29 -1.79 -6.27
N PHE A 127 6.51 -2.29 -6.13
CA PHE A 127 6.98 -3.43 -6.87
C PHE A 127 6.79 -4.69 -6.04
N MET A 128 5.98 -5.61 -6.51
CA MET A 128 5.67 -6.85 -5.81
C MET A 128 6.13 -8.05 -6.63
N PHE A 129 6.59 -9.08 -5.95
CA PHE A 129 7.02 -10.34 -6.55
C PHE A 129 6.76 -11.51 -5.61
N LYS A 130 6.67 -12.72 -6.17
CA LYS A 130 6.38 -13.93 -5.40
C LYS A 130 7.52 -14.95 -5.49
N GLY A 131 7.58 -15.80 -4.48
CA GLY A 131 8.51 -16.94 -4.44
C GLY A 131 8.18 -17.86 -3.28
N LYS A 132 8.87 -19.00 -3.22
CA LYS A 132 8.71 -19.96 -2.11
C LYS A 132 9.72 -19.70 -0.99
N ASP A 133 10.94 -19.32 -1.36
CA ASP A 133 12.04 -19.11 -0.45
C ASP A 133 12.06 -17.65 0.08
N PRO A 134 11.86 -17.44 1.39
CA PRO A 134 11.87 -16.10 1.97
C PRO A 134 13.25 -15.43 1.91
N GLU A 135 14.36 -16.19 1.98
CA GLU A 135 15.69 -15.61 1.94
C GLU A 135 15.99 -15.03 0.56
N LEU A 136 15.63 -15.78 -0.48
CA LEU A 136 15.74 -15.32 -1.87
C LEU A 136 14.88 -14.07 -2.11
N LEU A 137 13.65 -14.04 -1.57
CA LEU A 137 12.77 -12.89 -1.67
C LEU A 137 13.38 -11.65 -0.99
N MET A 138 13.94 -11.79 0.20
CA MET A 138 14.60 -10.70 0.89
C MET A 138 15.87 -10.22 0.18
N LYS A 139 16.59 -11.11 -0.50
CA LYS A 139 17.71 -10.72 -1.38
C LYS A 139 17.21 -9.87 -2.56
N ARG A 140 16.11 -10.28 -3.22
CA ARG A 140 15.47 -9.51 -4.30
C ARG A 140 14.99 -8.14 -3.83
N VAL A 141 14.39 -8.04 -2.63
CA VAL A 141 14.01 -6.76 -2.02
C VAL A 141 15.21 -5.81 -1.92
N ARG A 142 16.34 -6.29 -1.38
CA ARG A 142 17.56 -5.47 -1.26
C ARG A 142 18.10 -5.04 -2.64
N GLN A 143 18.12 -5.94 -3.60
CA GLN A 143 18.53 -5.64 -4.98
C GLN A 143 17.62 -4.59 -5.61
N MET A 144 16.30 -4.70 -5.40
CA MET A 144 15.32 -3.75 -5.91
C MET A 144 15.51 -2.35 -5.28
N ILE A 145 15.67 -2.27 -3.94
CA ILE A 145 15.91 -1.01 -3.25
C ILE A 145 17.19 -0.34 -3.75
N ASN A 146 18.28 -1.10 -3.85
CA ASN A 146 19.56 -0.57 -4.31
C ASN A 146 19.49 -0.13 -5.79
N GLY A 147 18.85 -0.93 -6.64
CA GLY A 147 18.67 -0.61 -8.06
C GLY A 147 17.83 0.66 -8.26
N LEU A 148 16.73 0.82 -7.54
CA LEU A 148 15.92 2.04 -7.58
C LEU A 148 16.70 3.25 -7.04
N ALA A 149 17.50 3.08 -6.00
CA ALA A 149 18.35 4.15 -5.47
C ALA A 149 19.36 4.65 -6.51
N THR A 150 19.95 3.77 -7.32
CA THR A 150 20.85 4.18 -8.42
C THR A 150 20.15 4.98 -9.52
N CYS A 151 18.82 4.81 -9.62
CA CYS A 151 17.98 5.61 -10.55
C CYS A 151 17.49 6.93 -9.90
N GLY A 152 17.91 7.25 -8.68
CA GLY A 152 17.46 8.44 -7.96
C GLY A 152 16.03 8.33 -7.41
N LEU A 153 15.52 7.10 -7.24
CA LEU A 153 14.23 6.80 -6.62
C LEU A 153 14.45 6.20 -5.24
N ASN A 154 13.66 6.66 -4.27
CA ASN A 154 13.68 6.07 -2.93
C ASN A 154 12.68 4.93 -2.84
N ALA A 155 13.12 3.82 -2.28
CA ALA A 155 12.26 2.67 -2.01
C ALA A 155 12.55 2.08 -0.63
N SER A 156 11.53 1.49 -0.03
CA SER A 156 11.63 0.81 1.27
C SER A 156 10.96 -0.56 1.20
N LEU A 157 11.31 -1.43 2.14
CA LEU A 157 10.60 -2.70 2.30
C LEU A 157 9.11 -2.41 2.60
N ILE A 158 8.23 -3.12 1.90
CA ILE A 158 6.79 -3.05 2.15
C ILE A 158 6.48 -3.55 3.57
N SER A 159 5.59 -2.85 4.28
CA SER A 159 5.16 -3.22 5.63
C SER A 159 3.93 -4.14 5.61
N ASN A 160 3.63 -4.81 6.73
CA ASN A 160 2.39 -5.58 6.88
C ASN A 160 1.15 -4.69 6.66
N SER A 161 1.20 -3.44 7.11
CA SER A 161 0.15 -2.44 6.94
C SER A 161 -0.07 -2.09 5.46
N ASP A 162 1.01 -1.90 4.69
CA ASP A 162 0.92 -1.62 3.25
C ASP A 162 0.33 -2.82 2.51
N LEU A 163 0.78 -4.05 2.83
CA LEU A 163 0.23 -5.28 2.24
C LEU A 163 -1.26 -5.45 2.52
N LYS A 164 -1.70 -5.08 3.74
CA LYS A 164 -3.10 -5.09 4.10
C LYS A 164 -3.89 -4.10 3.24
N THR A 165 -3.42 -2.86 3.11
CA THR A 165 -4.03 -1.84 2.25
C THR A 165 -4.15 -2.29 0.80
N VAL A 166 -3.09 -2.88 0.24
CA VAL A 166 -3.11 -3.42 -1.14
C VAL A 166 -4.20 -4.48 -1.28
N LEU A 167 -4.29 -5.44 -0.34
CA LEU A 167 -5.33 -6.47 -0.38
C LEU A 167 -6.74 -5.87 -0.22
N GLU A 168 -6.92 -4.91 0.68
CA GLU A 168 -8.19 -4.20 0.87
C GLU A 168 -8.67 -3.53 -0.41
N ASN A 169 -7.77 -2.85 -1.12
CA ASN A 169 -8.09 -2.21 -2.39
C ASN A 169 -8.54 -3.23 -3.45
N PHE A 170 -7.85 -4.36 -3.55
CA PHE A 170 -8.24 -5.41 -4.50
C PHE A 170 -9.55 -6.12 -4.13
N LEU A 171 -9.80 -6.35 -2.84
CA LEU A 171 -10.97 -7.10 -2.39
C LEU A 171 -12.22 -6.24 -2.23
N ASN A 172 -12.05 -4.98 -1.84
CA ASN A 172 -13.14 -4.07 -1.48
C ASN A 172 -13.26 -2.86 -2.43
N GLY A 173 -12.51 -2.83 -3.53
CA GLY A 173 -12.54 -1.72 -4.49
C GLY A 173 -12.10 -0.38 -3.88
N GLY A 174 -11.23 -0.39 -2.87
CA GLY A 174 -10.76 0.81 -2.19
C GLY A 174 -11.78 1.45 -1.24
N ASN A 175 -12.99 0.92 -1.14
CA ASN A 175 -13.99 1.40 -0.19
C ASN A 175 -13.72 0.82 1.19
N THR A 176 -13.39 1.69 2.15
CA THR A 176 -13.45 1.33 3.57
C THR A 176 -14.92 1.16 3.95
N THR A 177 -15.34 -0.07 4.20
CA THR A 177 -16.69 -0.31 4.71
C THR A 177 -16.76 0.18 6.16
N GLN A 178 -17.94 0.68 6.59
CA GLN A 178 -18.20 1.08 7.98
C GLN A 178 -17.93 -0.03 9.00
N PHE A 179 -17.83 -1.27 8.57
CA PHE A 179 -17.62 -2.46 9.39
C PHE A 179 -16.14 -2.92 9.41
N GLY A 180 -15.22 -2.12 8.89
CA GLY A 180 -13.83 -2.53 8.69
C GLY A 180 -13.68 -3.58 7.58
N THR A 181 -12.47 -3.98 7.33
CA THR A 181 -12.18 -5.01 6.33
C THR A 181 -12.68 -6.34 6.80
N VAL A 182 -13.48 -7.03 6.01
CA VAL A 182 -13.81 -8.44 6.22
C VAL A 182 -12.57 -9.26 5.86
N MET A 183 -11.54 -9.15 6.68
CA MET A 183 -10.41 -10.06 6.62
C MET A 183 -10.63 -11.18 7.62
N PRO A 184 -10.32 -12.42 7.30
CA PRO A 184 -10.36 -13.53 8.26
C PRO A 184 -9.57 -13.15 9.52
N VAL A 185 -10.05 -13.54 10.69
CA VAL A 185 -9.44 -13.20 12.01
C VAL A 185 -7.95 -13.57 12.08
N TRP A 186 -7.50 -14.56 11.33
CA TRP A 186 -6.10 -14.98 11.24
C TRP A 186 -5.18 -14.08 10.39
N VAL A 187 -5.74 -13.10 9.68
CA VAL A 187 -4.95 -12.05 8.97
C VAL A 187 -4.66 -10.84 9.87
N GLN A 188 -5.27 -10.78 11.06
CA GLN A 188 -5.13 -9.67 12.02
C GLN A 188 -3.94 -9.89 12.98
N VAL A 189 -2.74 -10.18 12.47
CA VAL A 189 -1.53 -10.27 13.30
C VAL A 189 -0.57 -9.14 12.95
#